data_70dd9ace7340cbb7bbc21ef21f41b10c
#
_entry.id   70dd9ace7340cbb7bbc21ef21f41b10c
#
_cell.length_a   1.000
_cell.length_b   1.000
_cell.length_c   1.000
_cell.angle_alpha   90.00
_cell.angle_beta   90.00
_cell.angle_gamma   90.00
#
_symmetry.space_group_name_H-M   'P 1'
#
loop_
_entity.id
_entity.type
_entity.pdbx_description
1 polymer ?
#
loop_
_entity_poly.entity_id
_entity_poly.type
_entity_poly.pdbx_seq_one_letter_code
_entity_poly.pdbx_strand_id
1 'polypeptide(L)'
;MNKSLTTSVARRMASAITAAGATPHRVHFPTVGLTAHLRNGEYLTRLGNRWRIPMATMVAPAEYLRAVGGDAMVAAAGPGYVLMGETSAELRGAQVGDSIVLRDIRFRMRTFTVGAIVPNAFVDWGDIFMTTESAQVLGPMSISRVVATNITSYSRIISKLKSRGIIIGSTYRMRTSWDSENPDGTLGISTLKKKFGEFAFRPAGGSAIQIDAKWKLTNILWRHSFADIRLRNNCHKVAVKAIQGALSEIKARGLQRHVDVANANRYGGCYVGRYNRMAGSFGAPSRHAYGAALDINTTQNYQWSVPKMNCDVVRIFRKWGFAWGGNFWPADGMHFEYVGERRDNIGYPSKYCPNKVPVPTTTLPTFAPGATLTTTTTSSSSSTTTTTTVAPITSTM
;
A
#
# COMPACT_ATOMS: atom_id res chain seq x y z
N MET A 1 -6.08 0.30 -6.70
CA MET A 1 -7.26 0.49 -5.91
C MET A 1 -7.93 -0.83 -5.66
N ASN A 2 -8.35 -1.07 -4.44
CA ASN A 2 -9.29 -2.14 -4.17
C ASN A 2 -10.71 -1.56 -4.24
N LYS A 3 -11.44 -1.89 -5.32
CA LYS A 3 -12.87 -1.70 -5.31
C LYS A 3 -13.39 -2.54 -4.14
N SER A 4 -14.08 -1.92 -3.18
CA SER A 4 -14.64 -2.64 -2.04
C SER A 4 -15.48 -3.81 -2.54
N LEU A 5 -15.31 -4.96 -1.94
CA LEU A 5 -16.12 -6.13 -2.25
C LEU A 5 -17.53 -5.91 -1.73
N THR A 6 -18.54 -6.25 -2.53
CA THR A 6 -19.90 -6.32 -1.99
C THR A 6 -19.99 -7.48 -0.99
N THR A 7 -20.87 -7.35 -0.01
CA THR A 7 -21.11 -8.42 0.96
C THR A 7 -21.46 -9.76 0.29
N SER A 8 -22.19 -9.71 -0.81
CA SER A 8 -22.55 -10.91 -1.59
C SER A 8 -21.32 -11.57 -2.22
N VAL A 9 -20.43 -10.78 -2.85
CA VAL A 9 -19.19 -11.30 -3.44
C VAL A 9 -18.28 -11.87 -2.38
N ALA A 10 -18.05 -11.15 -1.28
CA ALA A 10 -17.22 -11.61 -0.17
C ALA A 10 -17.77 -12.91 0.46
N ARG A 11 -19.11 -13.07 0.52
CA ARG A 11 -19.75 -14.30 0.99
C ARG A 11 -19.49 -15.47 0.03
N ARG A 12 -19.61 -15.25 -1.28
CA ARG A 12 -19.31 -16.29 -2.29
C ARG A 12 -17.85 -16.70 -2.26
N MET A 13 -16.91 -15.74 -2.11
CA MET A 13 -15.48 -16.02 -1.95
C MET A 13 -15.24 -16.86 -0.68
N ALA A 14 -15.75 -16.43 0.46
CA ALA A 14 -15.60 -17.16 1.72
C ALA A 14 -16.13 -18.59 1.61
N SER A 15 -17.34 -18.78 1.07
CA SER A 15 -17.93 -20.11 0.86
C SER A 15 -17.10 -20.98 -0.10
N ALA A 16 -16.46 -20.40 -1.12
CA ALA A 16 -15.55 -21.13 -2.02
C ALA A 16 -14.30 -21.61 -1.29
N ILE A 17 -13.70 -20.74 -0.48
CA ILE A 17 -12.49 -21.02 0.32
C ILE A 17 -12.77 -22.11 1.34
N THR A 18 -13.88 -22.02 2.07
CA THR A 18 -14.30 -23.07 3.03
C THR A 18 -14.52 -24.41 2.33
N ALA A 19 -15.19 -24.41 1.16
CA ALA A 19 -15.40 -25.63 0.38
C ALA A 19 -14.11 -26.23 -0.21
N ALA A 20 -13.04 -25.46 -0.23
CA ALA A 20 -11.69 -25.92 -0.60
C ALA A 20 -10.88 -26.45 0.60
N GLY A 21 -11.41 -26.36 1.83
CA GLY A 21 -10.74 -26.82 3.05
C GLY A 21 -9.84 -25.77 3.71
N ALA A 22 -9.95 -24.48 3.28
CA ALA A 22 -9.21 -23.38 3.87
C ALA A 22 -10.12 -22.48 4.74
N THR A 23 -9.55 -21.62 5.55
CA THR A 23 -10.28 -20.73 6.46
C THR A 23 -10.32 -19.31 5.88
N PRO A 24 -11.52 -18.77 5.52
CA PRO A 24 -11.66 -17.42 4.98
C PRO A 24 -11.80 -16.37 6.07
N HIS A 25 -11.16 -15.22 5.89
CA HIS A 25 -11.29 -14.05 6.75
C HIS A 25 -11.63 -12.81 5.92
N ARG A 26 -12.62 -12.04 6.35
CA ARG A 26 -12.93 -10.74 5.75
C ARG A 26 -12.04 -9.68 6.34
N VAL A 27 -11.37 -8.93 5.48
CA VAL A 27 -10.40 -7.93 5.90
C VAL A 27 -10.80 -6.56 5.35
N HIS A 28 -10.65 -5.54 6.19
CA HIS A 28 -10.97 -4.15 5.88
C HIS A 28 -9.70 -3.30 6.00
N PHE A 29 -9.60 -2.26 5.18
CA PHE A 29 -8.47 -1.32 5.20
C PHE A 29 -8.97 0.12 5.27
N PRO A 30 -9.59 0.53 6.38
CA PRO A 30 -9.93 1.93 6.57
C PRO A 30 -8.65 2.76 6.81
N THR A 31 -8.75 4.05 6.51
CA THR A 31 -7.80 5.05 7.00
C THR A 31 -8.50 5.89 8.05
N VAL A 32 -7.99 5.85 9.27
CA VAL A 32 -8.47 6.69 10.38
C VAL A 32 -7.49 7.82 10.64
N GLY A 33 -7.87 8.80 11.45
CA GLY A 33 -7.02 9.94 11.75
C GLY A 33 -6.47 9.88 13.17
N LEU A 34 -5.15 9.83 13.34
CA LEU A 34 -4.53 10.03 14.65
C LEU A 34 -4.59 11.52 15.01
N THR A 35 -5.13 11.83 16.18
CA THR A 35 -5.28 13.20 16.69
C THR A 35 -4.48 13.46 17.95
N ALA A 36 -4.18 12.42 18.72
CA ALA A 36 -3.30 12.51 19.88
C ALA A 36 -2.58 11.18 20.13
N HIS A 37 -1.39 11.29 20.73
CA HIS A 37 -0.59 10.19 21.24
C HIS A 37 -0.15 10.60 22.66
N LEU A 38 -0.38 9.73 23.63
CA LEU A 38 -0.10 9.98 25.04
C LEU A 38 0.72 8.83 25.62
N ARG A 39 1.60 9.19 26.55
CA ARG A 39 2.34 8.25 27.42
C ARG A 39 2.13 8.68 28.86
N ASN A 40 1.67 7.75 29.71
CA ASN A 40 1.39 8.03 31.11
C ASN A 40 0.48 9.26 31.35
N GLY A 41 -0.47 9.49 30.42
CA GLY A 41 -1.38 10.65 30.47
C GLY A 41 -0.82 11.94 29.85
N GLU A 42 0.47 12.01 29.53
CA GLU A 42 1.11 13.17 28.90
C GLU A 42 1.06 13.11 27.38
N TYR A 43 0.82 14.23 26.73
CA TYR A 43 0.75 14.32 25.27
C TYR A 43 2.14 14.34 24.65
N LEU A 44 2.50 13.29 23.90
CA LEU A 44 3.62 13.28 22.96
C LEU A 44 3.24 13.99 21.64
N THR A 45 1.99 13.84 21.23
CA THR A 45 1.40 14.53 20.07
C THR A 45 -0.03 14.93 20.40
N ARG A 46 -0.39 16.18 20.09
CA ARG A 46 -1.77 16.67 20.18
C ARG A 46 -2.08 17.58 19.00
N LEU A 47 -3.05 17.17 18.18
CA LEU A 47 -3.49 17.92 17.00
C LEU A 47 -4.86 18.56 17.26
N GLY A 48 -4.95 19.86 16.96
CA GLY A 48 -6.20 20.61 17.06
C GLY A 48 -6.87 20.88 15.70
N ASN A 49 -7.98 21.60 15.70
CA ASN A 49 -8.60 22.19 14.50
C ASN A 49 -8.83 21.23 13.34
N ARG A 50 -9.33 20.03 13.59
CA ARG A 50 -9.58 18.98 12.59
C ARG A 50 -8.32 18.40 11.93
N TRP A 51 -7.13 18.75 12.37
CA TRP A 51 -5.90 18.13 11.92
C TRP A 51 -5.79 16.68 12.39
N ARG A 52 -5.22 15.83 11.54
CA ARG A 52 -4.99 14.42 11.83
C ARG A 52 -3.83 13.87 11.01
N ILE A 53 -3.14 12.89 11.55
CA ILE A 53 -2.18 12.08 10.82
C ILE A 53 -2.94 10.88 10.25
N PRO A 54 -2.81 10.54 8.96
CA PRO A 54 -3.50 9.38 8.38
C PRO A 54 -2.92 8.09 8.94
N MET A 55 -3.78 7.21 9.48
CA MET A 55 -3.41 5.88 9.96
C MET A 55 -4.07 4.82 9.09
N ALA A 56 -3.26 4.15 8.27
CA ALA A 56 -3.71 2.99 7.51
C ALA A 56 -3.93 1.82 8.48
N THR A 57 -5.15 1.36 8.56
CA THR A 57 -5.57 0.38 9.57
C THR A 57 -5.98 -0.92 8.88
N MET A 58 -5.35 -2.03 9.24
CA MET A 58 -5.84 -3.36 8.89
C MET A 58 -6.86 -3.80 9.96
N VAL A 59 -8.03 -4.24 9.53
CA VAL A 59 -9.06 -4.78 10.43
C VAL A 59 -9.44 -6.17 9.95
N ALA A 60 -9.29 -7.16 10.83
CA ALA A 60 -9.63 -8.55 10.56
C ALA A 60 -10.17 -9.24 11.83
N PRO A 61 -10.88 -10.38 11.70
CA PRO A 61 -11.33 -11.14 12.86
C PRO A 61 -10.16 -11.64 13.73
N ALA A 62 -10.43 -11.88 15.02
CA ALA A 62 -9.45 -12.42 15.95
C ALA A 62 -8.90 -13.78 15.49
N GLU A 63 -9.72 -14.59 14.80
CA GLU A 63 -9.32 -15.89 14.23
C GLU A 63 -8.24 -15.74 13.16
N TYR A 64 -8.28 -14.67 12.36
CA TYR A 64 -7.18 -14.36 11.45
C TYR A 64 -5.89 -14.11 12.22
N LEU A 65 -5.95 -13.26 13.25
CA LEU A 65 -4.79 -12.92 14.05
C LEU A 65 -4.22 -14.15 14.77
N ARG A 66 -5.10 -15.03 15.30
CA ARG A 66 -4.71 -16.31 15.89
C ARG A 66 -3.96 -17.20 14.91
N ALA A 67 -4.47 -17.28 13.67
CA ALA A 67 -3.85 -18.11 12.62
C ALA A 67 -2.46 -17.62 12.19
N VAL A 68 -2.18 -16.32 12.29
CA VAL A 68 -0.89 -15.73 11.81
C VAL A 68 0.07 -15.35 12.94
N GLY A 69 -0.44 -15.13 14.16
CA GLY A 69 0.36 -14.60 15.29
C GLY A 69 0.15 -15.32 16.62
N GLY A 70 -0.78 -16.28 16.67
CA GLY A 70 -1.10 -17.04 17.88
C GLY A 70 -1.95 -16.29 18.92
N ASP A 71 -2.24 -16.94 20.03
CA ASP A 71 -3.16 -16.43 21.07
C ASP A 71 -2.60 -15.20 21.80
N ALA A 72 -1.30 -15.09 21.97
CA ALA A 72 -0.67 -13.91 22.59
C ALA A 72 -0.97 -12.62 21.80
N MET A 73 -0.97 -12.68 20.47
CA MET A 73 -1.32 -11.53 19.63
C MET A 73 -2.82 -11.19 19.73
N VAL A 74 -3.69 -12.19 19.86
CA VAL A 74 -5.13 -11.98 20.05
C VAL A 74 -5.37 -11.27 21.39
N ALA A 75 -4.70 -11.68 22.46
CA ALA A 75 -4.80 -11.03 23.76
C ALA A 75 -4.34 -9.56 23.72
N ALA A 76 -3.24 -9.26 23.00
CA ALA A 76 -2.72 -7.91 22.83
C ALA A 76 -3.60 -7.00 21.94
N ALA A 77 -4.53 -7.56 21.15
CA ALA A 77 -5.42 -6.84 20.22
C ALA A 77 -6.89 -6.86 20.63
N GLY A 78 -7.18 -7.11 21.90
CA GLY A 78 -8.53 -7.16 22.45
C GLY A 78 -9.30 -5.82 22.33
N PRO A 79 -10.54 -5.75 22.79
CA PRO A 79 -11.33 -4.51 22.76
C PRO A 79 -10.58 -3.34 23.41
N GLY A 80 -10.52 -2.21 22.73
CA GLY A 80 -9.78 -1.02 23.21
C GLY A 80 -8.28 -1.04 22.92
N TYR A 81 -7.75 -2.09 22.32
CA TYR A 81 -6.33 -2.22 21.97
C TYR A 81 -6.10 -2.22 20.47
N VAL A 82 -4.88 -1.82 20.08
CA VAL A 82 -4.36 -1.91 18.72
C VAL A 82 -2.97 -2.55 18.73
N LEU A 83 -2.65 -3.28 17.67
CA LEU A 83 -1.26 -3.62 17.40
C LEU A 83 -0.70 -2.54 16.49
N MET A 84 0.53 -2.07 16.75
CA MET A 84 1.19 -1.05 15.94
C MET A 84 2.36 -1.66 15.19
N GLY A 85 2.46 -1.38 13.88
CA GLY A 85 3.60 -1.81 13.08
C GLY A 85 4.90 -1.13 13.54
N GLU A 86 6.01 -1.85 13.53
CA GLU A 86 7.33 -1.38 13.99
C GLU A 86 7.75 -0.04 13.36
N THR A 87 7.57 0.12 12.03
CA THR A 87 7.87 1.39 11.35
C THR A 87 6.95 2.52 11.83
N SER A 88 5.69 2.22 12.09
CA SER A 88 4.73 3.20 12.60
C SER A 88 5.05 3.61 14.04
N ALA A 89 5.51 2.67 14.86
CA ALA A 89 5.97 2.91 16.21
C ALA A 89 7.26 3.75 16.22
N GLU A 90 8.25 3.40 15.39
CA GLU A 90 9.49 4.15 15.23
C GLU A 90 9.23 5.62 14.87
N LEU A 91 8.37 5.89 13.88
CA LEU A 91 8.03 7.24 13.42
C LEU A 91 7.46 8.14 14.53
N ARG A 92 6.83 7.56 15.55
CA ARG A 92 6.15 8.27 16.64
C ARG A 92 6.82 8.12 17.98
N GLY A 93 7.87 7.30 18.08
CA GLY A 93 8.44 6.89 19.35
C GLY A 93 7.44 6.16 20.23
N ALA A 94 6.49 5.42 19.64
CA ALA A 94 5.43 4.75 20.38
C ALA A 94 5.95 3.51 21.14
N GLN A 95 5.36 3.25 22.29
CA GLN A 95 5.66 2.12 23.16
C GLN A 95 4.37 1.36 23.49
N VAL A 96 4.52 0.10 23.90
CA VAL A 96 3.42 -0.69 24.45
C VAL A 96 2.89 0.01 25.70
N GLY A 97 1.57 0.10 25.83
CA GLY A 97 0.89 0.83 26.90
C GLY A 97 0.56 2.28 26.58
N ASP A 98 1.16 2.89 25.53
CA ASP A 98 0.79 4.24 25.10
C ASP A 98 -0.67 4.29 24.65
N SER A 99 -1.31 5.45 24.86
CA SER A 99 -2.66 5.72 24.38
C SER A 99 -2.63 6.51 23.09
N ILE A 100 -3.40 6.08 22.10
CA ILE A 100 -3.62 6.81 20.84
C ILE A 100 -5.09 7.21 20.71
N VAL A 101 -5.33 8.45 20.29
CA VAL A 101 -6.69 8.94 20.02
C VAL A 101 -6.92 9.00 18.54
N LEU A 102 -7.83 8.15 18.07
CA LEU A 102 -8.20 8.03 16.67
C LEU A 102 -9.52 8.75 16.41
N ARG A 103 -9.58 9.42 15.27
CA ARG A 103 -10.79 10.04 14.76
C ARG A 103 -11.43 9.11 13.73
N ASP A 104 -12.68 8.72 14.00
CA ASP A 104 -13.46 7.89 13.10
C ASP A 104 -14.00 8.67 11.89
N ILE A 105 -14.67 7.96 10.97
CA ILE A 105 -15.29 8.55 9.76
C ILE A 105 -16.43 9.54 10.08
N ARG A 106 -17.00 9.48 11.29
CA ARG A 106 -18.03 10.40 11.81
C ARG A 106 -17.45 11.52 12.65
N PHE A 107 -16.12 11.70 12.61
CA PHE A 107 -15.37 12.70 13.38
C PHE A 107 -15.42 12.54 14.89
N ARG A 108 -15.80 11.38 15.41
CA ARG A 108 -15.77 11.10 16.85
C ARG A 108 -14.38 10.62 17.25
N MET A 109 -13.95 10.99 18.44
CA MET A 109 -12.68 10.58 19.03
C MET A 109 -12.84 9.25 19.76
N ARG A 110 -11.90 8.35 19.57
CA ARG A 110 -11.83 7.05 20.23
C ARG A 110 -10.42 6.80 20.71
N THR A 111 -10.28 6.47 21.97
CA THR A 111 -8.97 6.15 22.58
C THR A 111 -8.72 4.65 22.51
N PHE A 112 -7.52 4.29 22.16
CA PHE A 112 -7.02 2.91 22.13
C PHE A 112 -5.66 2.85 22.78
N THR A 113 -5.33 1.70 23.37
CA THR A 113 -4.02 1.39 23.93
C THR A 113 -3.18 0.61 22.92
N VAL A 114 -1.91 0.91 22.79
CA VAL A 114 -0.96 0.10 22.02
C VAL A 114 -0.67 -1.19 22.80
N GLY A 115 -1.26 -2.30 22.37
CA GLY A 115 -1.14 -3.57 23.07
C GLY A 115 0.13 -4.33 22.71
N ALA A 116 0.63 -4.17 21.49
CA ALA A 116 1.94 -4.67 21.08
C ALA A 116 2.49 -3.89 19.90
N ILE A 117 3.83 -3.91 19.74
CA ILE A 117 4.52 -3.49 18.52
C ILE A 117 4.89 -4.76 17.75
N VAL A 118 4.52 -4.80 16.47
CA VAL A 118 4.61 -6.01 15.65
C VAL A 118 5.34 -5.73 14.33
N PRO A 119 5.94 -6.74 13.69
CA PRO A 119 6.50 -6.60 12.34
C PRO A 119 5.47 -6.01 11.36
N ASN A 120 5.93 -5.19 10.41
CA ASN A 120 5.04 -4.48 9.47
C ASN A 120 4.13 -5.42 8.67
N ALA A 121 4.54 -6.66 8.44
CA ALA A 121 3.74 -7.66 7.74
C ALA A 121 2.41 -7.96 8.46
N PHE A 122 2.36 -7.92 9.80
CA PHE A 122 1.12 -8.13 10.57
C PHE A 122 0.08 -7.04 10.38
N VAL A 123 0.53 -5.84 10.02
CA VAL A 123 -0.34 -4.70 9.72
C VAL A 123 -0.48 -4.44 8.22
N ASP A 124 -0.12 -5.41 7.37
CA ASP A 124 -0.11 -5.32 5.90
C ASP A 124 0.63 -4.05 5.42
N TRP A 125 1.77 -3.74 6.03
CA TRP A 125 2.57 -2.53 5.75
C TRP A 125 1.79 -1.21 5.95
N GLY A 126 0.69 -1.27 6.71
CA GLY A 126 -0.04 -0.12 7.23
C GLY A 126 0.58 0.43 8.52
N ASP A 127 -0.23 1.09 9.32
CA ASP A 127 0.20 1.68 10.60
C ASP A 127 -0.20 0.81 11.80
N ILE A 128 -1.43 0.32 11.80
CA ILE A 128 -2.01 -0.44 12.91
C ILE A 128 -2.88 -1.59 12.43
N PHE A 129 -3.03 -2.59 13.31
CA PHE A 129 -4.02 -3.66 13.20
C PHE A 129 -5.04 -3.52 14.33
N MET A 130 -6.30 -3.84 14.03
CA MET A 130 -7.38 -3.96 15.01
C MET A 130 -8.18 -5.23 14.73
N THR A 131 -8.68 -5.87 15.78
CA THR A 131 -9.69 -6.90 15.59
C THR A 131 -11.01 -6.27 15.12
N THR A 132 -11.85 -7.04 14.44
CA THR A 132 -13.18 -6.59 14.00
C THR A 132 -13.99 -6.04 15.19
N GLU A 133 -13.90 -6.67 16.35
CA GLU A 133 -14.52 -6.25 17.59
C GLU A 133 -14.03 -4.87 18.07
N SER A 134 -12.70 -4.72 18.18
CA SER A 134 -12.09 -3.46 18.59
C SER A 134 -12.43 -2.32 17.64
N ALA A 135 -12.55 -2.61 16.34
CA ALA A 135 -12.82 -1.63 15.30
C ALA A 135 -14.31 -1.23 15.16
N GLN A 136 -15.27 -1.95 15.76
CA GLN A 136 -16.71 -1.66 15.65
C GLN A 136 -17.04 -0.22 16.06
N VAL A 137 -16.36 0.32 17.06
CA VAL A 137 -16.58 1.69 17.55
C VAL A 137 -16.21 2.77 16.52
N LEU A 138 -15.45 2.43 15.48
CA LEU A 138 -15.06 3.34 14.39
C LEU A 138 -16.15 3.47 13.31
N GLY A 139 -17.21 2.64 13.37
CA GLY A 139 -18.33 2.66 12.46
C GLY A 139 -18.20 1.65 11.30
N PRO A 140 -19.13 1.69 10.33
CA PRO A 140 -19.18 0.72 9.26
C PRO A 140 -17.96 0.82 8.34
N MET A 141 -17.42 -0.34 7.92
CA MET A 141 -16.27 -0.47 7.04
C MET A 141 -16.60 -1.34 5.84
N SER A 142 -16.09 -0.94 4.69
CA SER A 142 -16.19 -1.74 3.47
C SER A 142 -15.23 -2.92 3.51
N ILE A 143 -15.66 -4.08 3.02
CA ILE A 143 -14.79 -5.24 2.87
C ILE A 143 -13.80 -4.95 1.73
N SER A 144 -12.52 -4.98 2.03
CA SER A 144 -11.48 -4.70 1.04
C SER A 144 -10.98 -5.96 0.36
N ARG A 145 -10.85 -7.06 1.10
CA ARG A 145 -10.41 -8.36 0.58
C ARG A 145 -10.93 -9.52 1.44
N VAL A 146 -10.83 -10.74 0.89
CA VAL A 146 -10.97 -11.99 1.65
C VAL A 146 -9.61 -12.65 1.68
N VAL A 147 -9.11 -12.96 2.88
CA VAL A 147 -7.82 -13.63 3.10
C VAL A 147 -8.11 -15.08 3.47
N ALA A 148 -7.36 -16.01 2.91
CA ALA A 148 -7.42 -17.42 3.27
C ALA A 148 -6.21 -17.82 4.10
N THR A 149 -6.45 -18.55 5.18
CA THR A 149 -5.42 -19.24 5.99
C THR A 149 -5.66 -20.74 5.97
N ASN A 150 -4.71 -21.52 6.49
CA ASN A 150 -4.79 -23.00 6.54
C ASN A 150 -5.03 -23.60 5.15
N ILE A 151 -4.30 -23.11 4.15
CA ILE A 151 -4.44 -23.52 2.76
C ILE A 151 -3.79 -24.87 2.55
N THR A 152 -4.57 -25.86 2.16
CA THR A 152 -4.08 -27.22 1.80
C THR A 152 -3.92 -27.39 0.30
N SER A 153 -4.68 -26.65 -0.53
CA SER A 153 -4.62 -26.76 -1.98
C SER A 153 -5.06 -25.45 -2.65
N TYR A 154 -4.11 -24.79 -3.27
CA TYR A 154 -4.34 -23.58 -4.06
C TYR A 154 -5.24 -23.83 -5.28
N SER A 155 -4.96 -24.89 -6.05
CA SER A 155 -5.74 -25.24 -7.24
C SER A 155 -7.21 -25.53 -6.90
N ARG A 156 -7.47 -26.15 -5.76
CA ARG A 156 -8.82 -26.39 -5.25
C ARG A 156 -9.55 -25.09 -4.93
N ILE A 157 -8.86 -24.11 -4.34
CA ILE A 157 -9.43 -22.76 -4.10
C ILE A 157 -9.83 -22.13 -5.44
N ILE A 158 -8.93 -22.09 -6.43
CA ILE A 158 -9.22 -21.53 -7.75
C ILE A 158 -10.44 -22.21 -8.41
N SER A 159 -10.48 -23.54 -8.38
CA SER A 159 -11.60 -24.32 -8.93
C SER A 159 -12.93 -23.96 -8.25
N LYS A 160 -12.94 -23.87 -6.90
CA LYS A 160 -14.14 -23.53 -6.14
C LYS A 160 -14.58 -22.08 -6.33
N LEU A 161 -13.64 -21.13 -6.50
CA LEU A 161 -13.95 -19.75 -6.86
C LEU A 161 -14.61 -19.68 -8.22
N LYS A 162 -14.03 -20.35 -9.24
CA LYS A 162 -14.57 -20.39 -10.59
C LYS A 162 -15.98 -20.97 -10.62
N SER A 163 -16.25 -22.06 -9.90
CA SER A 163 -17.59 -22.68 -9.81
C SER A 163 -18.65 -21.77 -9.17
N ARG A 164 -18.23 -20.70 -8.44
CA ARG A 164 -19.12 -19.68 -7.88
C ARG A 164 -19.13 -18.36 -8.66
N GLY A 165 -18.63 -18.38 -9.89
CA GLY A 165 -18.58 -17.19 -10.77
C GLY A 165 -17.57 -16.13 -10.32
N ILE A 166 -16.56 -16.49 -9.54
CA ILE A 166 -15.43 -15.63 -9.18
C ILE A 166 -14.27 -15.95 -10.11
N ILE A 167 -14.02 -15.09 -11.09
CA ILE A 167 -12.96 -15.29 -12.09
C ILE A 167 -11.77 -14.45 -11.72
N ILE A 168 -10.69 -15.11 -11.32
CA ILE A 168 -9.41 -14.46 -11.01
C ILE A 168 -8.72 -14.03 -12.31
N GLY A 169 -8.08 -12.86 -12.27
CA GLY A 169 -7.36 -12.29 -13.41
C GLY A 169 -8.19 -11.32 -14.28
N SER A 170 -9.53 -11.40 -14.23
CA SER A 170 -10.41 -10.47 -14.96
C SER A 170 -11.00 -9.40 -14.02
N THR A 171 -11.94 -9.80 -13.17
CA THR A 171 -12.64 -8.90 -12.24
C THR A 171 -11.98 -8.84 -10.86
N TYR A 172 -11.37 -9.93 -10.47
CA TYR A 172 -10.71 -10.07 -9.17
C TYR A 172 -9.25 -10.44 -9.34
N ARG A 173 -8.40 -9.93 -8.44
CA ARG A 173 -7.01 -10.32 -8.34
C ARG A 173 -6.81 -11.17 -7.10
N MET A 174 -5.92 -12.13 -7.21
CA MET A 174 -5.42 -12.91 -6.10
C MET A 174 -3.92 -12.67 -5.96
N ARG A 175 -3.46 -12.63 -4.75
CA ARG A 175 -2.03 -12.60 -4.41
C ARG A 175 -1.75 -13.71 -3.43
N THR A 176 -0.58 -14.30 -3.55
CA THR A 176 -0.05 -15.30 -2.63
C THR A 176 1.25 -14.81 -2.03
N SER A 177 1.67 -15.40 -0.92
CA SER A 177 2.97 -15.09 -0.30
C SER A 177 4.17 -15.54 -1.15
N TRP A 178 3.96 -16.42 -2.12
CA TRP A 178 4.98 -16.93 -3.06
C TRP A 178 4.91 -16.27 -4.44
N ASP A 179 4.07 -15.27 -4.64
CA ASP A 179 4.05 -14.52 -5.91
C ASP A 179 5.41 -13.84 -6.12
N SER A 180 5.87 -13.85 -7.38
CA SER A 180 7.06 -13.12 -7.78
C SER A 180 6.94 -11.63 -7.46
N GLU A 181 8.07 -10.99 -7.19
CA GLU A 181 8.13 -9.56 -6.97
C GLU A 181 7.57 -8.81 -8.19
N ASN A 182 6.63 -7.89 -7.93
CA ASN A 182 6.00 -7.10 -8.97
C ASN A 182 6.82 -5.81 -9.23
N PRO A 183 7.35 -5.59 -10.44
CA PRO A 183 8.08 -4.36 -10.76
C PRO A 183 7.24 -3.08 -10.57
N ASP A 184 5.93 -3.20 -10.60
CA ASP A 184 5.00 -2.10 -10.37
C ASP A 184 4.33 -2.14 -8.97
N GLY A 185 4.92 -2.89 -8.04
CA GLY A 185 4.53 -2.87 -6.63
C GLY A 185 4.82 -1.51 -6.00
N THR A 186 3.86 -0.96 -5.25
CA THR A 186 4.01 0.33 -4.56
C THR A 186 4.44 0.13 -3.11
N LEU A 187 5.00 1.17 -2.49
CA LEU A 187 5.37 1.14 -1.08
C LEU A 187 4.13 0.98 -0.19
N GLY A 188 4.22 0.16 0.83
CA GLY A 188 3.27 0.17 1.94
C GLY A 188 3.22 1.54 2.62
N ILE A 189 2.13 1.85 3.32
CA ILE A 189 1.92 3.19 3.87
C ILE A 189 2.96 3.57 4.91
N SER A 190 3.33 2.65 5.80
CA SER A 190 4.36 2.90 6.81
C SER A 190 5.72 3.19 6.17
N THR A 191 6.13 2.40 5.18
CA THR A 191 7.36 2.61 4.41
C THR A 191 7.34 3.91 3.62
N LEU A 192 6.19 4.27 3.03
CA LEU A 192 6.02 5.56 2.36
C LEU A 192 6.25 6.72 3.34
N LYS A 193 5.65 6.66 4.52
CA LYS A 193 5.82 7.68 5.56
C LYS A 193 7.26 7.76 6.06
N LYS A 194 7.92 6.63 6.27
CA LYS A 194 9.34 6.59 6.64
C LYS A 194 10.22 7.26 5.59
N LYS A 195 9.93 7.01 4.30
CA LYS A 195 10.72 7.55 3.18
C LYS A 195 10.44 9.02 2.86
N PHE A 196 9.17 9.45 2.92
CA PHE A 196 8.72 10.77 2.52
C PHE A 196 8.34 11.69 3.70
N GLY A 197 8.43 11.21 4.90
CA GLY A 197 7.99 11.89 6.11
C GLY A 197 6.47 11.77 6.31
N GLU A 198 6.07 11.73 7.56
CA GLU A 198 4.68 11.76 7.97
C GLU A 198 4.19 13.20 8.07
N PHE A 199 2.94 13.45 7.72
CA PHE A 199 2.33 14.77 7.84
C PHE A 199 0.95 14.71 8.48
N ALA A 200 0.60 15.80 9.16
CA ALA A 200 -0.78 16.08 9.53
C ALA A 200 -1.52 16.76 8.35
N PHE A 201 -2.81 16.47 8.22
CA PHE A 201 -3.67 17.09 7.23
C PHE A 201 -5.07 17.35 7.78
N ARG A 202 -5.84 18.20 7.09
CA ARG A 202 -7.28 18.41 7.32
C ARG A 202 -8.03 18.51 6.00
N PRO A 203 -9.35 18.22 5.97
CA PRO A 203 -10.18 18.44 4.79
C PRO A 203 -10.16 19.91 4.37
N ALA A 204 -10.17 20.17 3.06
CA ALA A 204 -10.22 21.51 2.47
C ALA A 204 -11.35 21.70 1.46
N GLY A 205 -12.36 20.80 1.52
CA GLY A 205 -13.52 20.80 0.62
C GLY A 205 -13.37 19.78 -0.52
N GLY A 206 -14.44 19.10 -0.86
CA GLY A 206 -14.44 18.06 -1.89
C GLY A 206 -13.36 17.00 -1.65
N SER A 207 -12.54 16.75 -2.67
CA SER A 207 -11.41 15.83 -2.57
C SER A 207 -10.11 16.48 -2.08
N ALA A 208 -10.09 17.82 -1.89
CA ALA A 208 -8.89 18.54 -1.47
C ALA A 208 -8.57 18.34 0.01
N ILE A 209 -7.28 18.32 0.33
CA ILE A 209 -6.77 18.34 1.70
C ILE A 209 -5.74 19.45 1.87
N GLN A 210 -5.77 20.07 3.04
CA GLN A 210 -4.71 20.96 3.47
C GLN A 210 -3.70 20.14 4.25
N ILE A 211 -2.45 20.16 3.81
CA ILE A 211 -1.33 19.49 4.47
C ILE A 211 -0.57 20.51 5.30
N ASP A 212 0.01 20.06 6.39
CA ASP A 212 0.86 20.85 7.27
C ASP A 212 1.89 21.68 6.49
N ALA A 213 1.94 22.98 6.80
CA ALA A 213 2.77 23.93 6.05
C ALA A 213 4.26 23.67 6.24
N LYS A 214 4.68 23.32 7.48
CA LYS A 214 6.08 23.03 7.80
C LYS A 214 6.56 21.81 7.00
N TRP A 215 5.75 20.74 6.99
CA TRP A 215 6.08 19.54 6.19
C TRP A 215 6.23 19.88 4.71
N LYS A 216 5.29 20.67 4.13
CA LYS A 216 5.36 21.06 2.71
C LYS A 216 6.61 21.85 2.39
N LEU A 217 6.92 22.88 3.20
CA LEU A 217 8.09 23.73 3.01
C LEU A 217 9.40 22.95 3.11
N THR A 218 9.45 21.95 3.99
CA THR A 218 10.64 21.12 4.21
C THR A 218 10.85 20.08 3.11
N ASN A 219 9.78 19.56 2.50
CA ASN A 219 9.85 18.33 1.70
C ASN A 219 9.50 18.54 0.23
N ILE A 220 8.67 19.51 -0.13
CA ILE A 220 8.27 19.75 -1.52
C ILE A 220 9.16 20.85 -2.11
N LEU A 221 9.88 20.48 -3.17
CA LEU A 221 10.68 21.43 -3.94
C LEU A 221 9.77 22.16 -4.94
N TRP A 222 9.60 23.46 -4.70
CA TRP A 222 8.77 24.35 -5.53
C TRP A 222 9.59 24.87 -6.71
N ARG A 223 8.98 24.84 -7.90
CA ARG A 223 9.58 25.35 -9.15
C ARG A 223 10.93 24.72 -9.53
N HIS A 224 11.13 23.45 -9.22
CA HIS A 224 12.32 22.76 -9.67
C HIS A 224 12.23 22.46 -11.18
N SER A 225 13.27 22.79 -11.96
CA SER A 225 13.38 22.47 -13.39
C SER A 225 14.13 21.15 -13.57
N PHE A 226 13.59 20.27 -14.39
CA PHE A 226 14.21 18.98 -14.72
C PHE A 226 14.82 19.05 -16.12
N ALA A 227 16.10 19.39 -16.23
CA ALA A 227 16.79 19.52 -17.51
C ALA A 227 15.94 20.33 -18.53
N ASP A 228 15.89 19.90 -19.79
CA ASP A 228 15.09 20.59 -20.81
C ASP A 228 13.63 20.14 -20.86
N ILE A 229 13.23 19.25 -19.95
CA ILE A 229 11.87 18.73 -19.87
C ILE A 229 11.14 19.50 -18.77
N ARG A 230 10.21 20.36 -19.18
CA ARG A 230 9.41 21.16 -18.23
C ARG A 230 8.36 20.29 -17.58
N LEU A 231 8.62 19.86 -16.36
CA LEU A 231 7.60 19.27 -15.52
C LEU A 231 6.91 20.35 -14.67
N ARG A 232 5.64 20.17 -14.34
CA ARG A 232 5.02 20.91 -13.22
C ARG A 232 5.70 20.50 -11.94
N ASN A 233 6.35 21.41 -11.37
CA ASN A 233 7.51 21.35 -10.54
C ASN A 233 7.28 21.23 -9.06
N ASN A 234 6.45 20.45 -8.53
CA ASN A 234 6.28 20.36 -7.08
C ASN A 234 6.41 18.92 -6.67
N CYS A 235 7.63 18.39 -6.70
CA CYS A 235 7.91 17.01 -6.33
C CYS A 235 8.59 16.94 -4.96
N HIS A 236 8.48 15.82 -4.29
CA HIS A 236 9.19 15.62 -3.04
C HIS A 236 10.69 15.52 -3.28
N LYS A 237 11.50 16.17 -2.43
CA LYS A 237 12.97 16.22 -2.53
C LYS A 237 13.63 14.85 -2.71
N VAL A 238 13.07 13.79 -2.11
CA VAL A 238 13.57 12.41 -2.22
C VAL A 238 13.43 11.84 -3.63
N ALA A 239 12.39 12.20 -4.38
CA ALA A 239 12.12 11.68 -5.72
C ALA A 239 12.79 12.49 -6.84
N VAL A 240 13.16 13.75 -6.58
CA VAL A 240 13.65 14.69 -7.60
C VAL A 240 14.85 14.17 -8.38
N LYS A 241 15.87 13.64 -7.68
CA LYS A 241 17.08 13.12 -8.33
C LYS A 241 16.78 11.95 -9.27
N ALA A 242 15.85 11.07 -8.88
CA ALA A 242 15.43 9.95 -9.72
C ALA A 242 14.60 10.40 -10.93
N ILE A 243 13.72 11.40 -10.76
CA ILE A 243 12.99 12.02 -11.88
C ILE A 243 13.97 12.65 -12.87
N GLN A 244 14.94 13.41 -12.38
CA GLN A 244 15.99 14.02 -13.20
C GLN A 244 16.75 12.96 -14.01
N GLY A 245 17.20 11.88 -13.36
CA GLY A 245 17.92 10.80 -14.01
C GLY A 245 17.09 10.09 -15.08
N ALA A 246 15.83 9.78 -14.78
CA ALA A 246 14.92 9.16 -15.75
C ALA A 246 14.72 10.05 -16.99
N LEU A 247 14.46 11.35 -16.79
CA LEU A 247 14.23 12.29 -17.90
C LEU A 247 15.50 12.54 -18.72
N SER A 248 16.66 12.62 -18.06
CA SER A 248 17.95 12.74 -18.78
C SER A 248 18.26 11.49 -19.62
N GLU A 249 17.97 10.29 -19.12
CA GLU A 249 18.13 9.06 -19.90
C GLU A 249 17.12 8.97 -21.04
N ILE A 250 15.87 9.39 -20.86
CA ILE A 250 14.87 9.48 -21.92
C ILE A 250 15.36 10.38 -23.04
N LYS A 251 15.93 11.56 -22.72
CA LYS A 251 16.51 12.49 -23.69
C LYS A 251 17.71 11.86 -24.40
N ALA A 252 18.66 11.30 -23.65
CA ALA A 252 19.87 10.69 -24.21
C ALA A 252 19.56 9.53 -25.18
N ARG A 253 18.41 8.86 -25.01
CA ARG A 253 17.96 7.79 -25.92
C ARG A 253 17.05 8.29 -27.06
N GLY A 254 16.86 9.58 -27.23
CA GLY A 254 15.99 10.15 -28.26
C GLY A 254 14.50 9.85 -28.08
N LEU A 255 14.07 9.54 -26.86
CA LEU A 255 12.69 9.15 -26.52
C LEU A 255 11.82 10.31 -26.07
N GLN A 256 12.31 11.54 -26.03
CA GLN A 256 11.58 12.72 -25.53
C GLN A 256 10.26 12.96 -26.27
N ARG A 257 10.16 12.57 -27.54
CA ARG A 257 8.90 12.62 -28.31
C ARG A 257 7.76 11.78 -27.72
N HIS A 258 8.09 10.80 -26.88
CA HIS A 258 7.13 9.94 -26.19
C HIS A 258 6.72 10.46 -24.82
N VAL A 259 7.31 11.58 -24.40
CA VAL A 259 6.99 12.26 -23.14
C VAL A 259 6.56 13.67 -23.48
N ASP A 260 5.26 13.87 -23.64
CA ASP A 260 4.72 15.19 -23.95
C ASP A 260 4.64 16.04 -22.68
N VAL A 261 5.69 16.80 -22.45
CA VAL A 261 5.85 17.72 -21.32
C VAL A 261 5.67 19.18 -21.71
N ALA A 262 5.56 19.45 -23.02
CA ALA A 262 5.34 20.82 -23.52
C ALA A 262 3.89 21.29 -23.29
N ASN A 263 2.93 20.35 -23.20
CA ASN A 263 1.52 20.65 -23.04
C ASN A 263 1.06 20.39 -21.60
N ALA A 264 0.81 21.45 -20.85
CA ALA A 264 0.36 21.38 -19.47
C ALA A 264 -0.94 20.56 -19.26
N ASN A 265 -1.78 20.40 -20.29
CA ASN A 265 -2.99 19.59 -20.25
C ASN A 265 -2.72 18.09 -20.39
N ARG A 266 -1.53 17.69 -20.84
CA ARG A 266 -1.10 16.30 -21.00
C ARG A 266 -0.19 15.81 -19.89
N TYR A 267 -0.05 16.63 -18.87
CA TYR A 267 0.91 16.42 -17.82
C TYR A 267 0.35 16.91 -16.46
N GLY A 268 0.29 16.04 -15.48
CA GLY A 268 -0.35 16.28 -14.18
C GLY A 268 0.58 16.71 -13.04
N GLY A 269 1.89 16.50 -13.17
CA GLY A 269 2.88 16.84 -12.15
C GLY A 269 2.88 15.94 -10.92
N CYS A 270 3.65 16.32 -9.90
CA CYS A 270 3.90 15.50 -8.71
C CYS A 270 2.95 15.79 -7.56
N TYR A 271 3.08 16.97 -6.92
CA TYR A 271 2.35 17.25 -5.68
C TYR A 271 0.95 17.79 -5.94
N VAL A 272 -0.03 17.12 -5.33
CA VAL A 272 -1.41 17.60 -5.25
C VAL A 272 -1.99 17.20 -3.89
N GLY A 273 -2.36 18.18 -3.06
CA GLY A 273 -2.99 17.95 -1.76
C GLY A 273 -4.42 17.47 -1.91
N ARG A 274 -4.62 16.17 -2.09
CA ARG A 274 -5.95 15.56 -2.24
C ARG A 274 -6.02 14.17 -1.64
N TYR A 275 -7.23 13.72 -1.36
CA TYR A 275 -7.48 12.32 -1.09
C TYR A 275 -7.18 11.44 -2.31
N ASN A 276 -6.90 10.18 -2.07
CA ASN A 276 -6.98 9.18 -3.13
C ASN A 276 -8.42 9.17 -3.67
N ARG A 277 -8.58 9.39 -4.98
CA ARG A 277 -9.89 9.50 -5.65
C ARG A 277 -10.82 8.32 -5.35
N MET A 278 -10.22 7.20 -5.05
CA MET A 278 -10.92 5.95 -4.87
C MET A 278 -11.25 5.66 -3.40
N ALA A 279 -10.68 6.41 -2.47
CA ALA A 279 -10.92 6.25 -1.04
C ALA A 279 -12.03 7.19 -0.49
N GLY A 280 -12.61 8.04 -1.36
CA GLY A 280 -13.61 9.03 -0.94
C GLY A 280 -13.05 10.15 -0.07
N SER A 281 -13.93 11.03 0.42
CA SER A 281 -13.54 12.24 1.19
C SER A 281 -12.99 11.95 2.59
N PHE A 282 -13.03 10.71 3.04
CA PHE A 282 -12.55 10.28 4.36
C PHE A 282 -11.42 9.24 4.27
N GLY A 283 -10.92 9.02 3.05
CA GLY A 283 -9.91 8.02 2.80
C GLY A 283 -8.48 8.51 3.00
N ALA A 284 -7.52 7.69 2.54
CA ALA A 284 -6.11 7.99 2.58
C ALA A 284 -5.75 9.20 1.68
N PRO A 285 -4.78 10.03 2.06
CA PRO A 285 -4.13 10.95 1.14
C PRO A 285 -3.59 10.21 -0.09
N SER A 286 -3.67 10.85 -1.25
CA SER A 286 -3.08 10.34 -2.49
C SER A 286 -1.56 10.28 -2.38
N ARG A 287 -0.91 9.42 -3.18
CA ARG A 287 0.55 9.43 -3.33
C ARG A 287 1.07 10.78 -3.84
N HIS A 288 0.28 11.48 -4.65
CA HIS A 288 0.55 12.87 -5.01
C HIS A 288 0.57 13.84 -3.83
N ALA A 289 -0.17 13.55 -2.77
CA ALA A 289 -0.15 14.38 -1.56
C ALA A 289 1.20 14.30 -0.83
N TYR A 290 1.96 13.24 -1.04
CA TYR A 290 3.35 13.09 -0.61
C TYR A 290 4.36 13.67 -1.63
N GLY A 291 3.93 14.09 -2.82
CA GLY A 291 4.84 14.42 -3.92
C GLY A 291 5.67 13.23 -4.41
N ALA A 292 5.22 12.01 -4.10
CA ALA A 292 5.89 10.75 -4.40
C ALA A 292 5.50 10.16 -5.75
N ALA A 293 4.47 10.70 -6.39
CA ALA A 293 3.95 10.23 -7.65
C ALA A 293 4.01 11.32 -8.71
N LEU A 294 4.16 10.90 -9.96
CA LEU A 294 4.27 11.74 -11.14
C LEU A 294 3.28 11.23 -12.20
N ASP A 295 2.47 12.13 -12.76
CA ASP A 295 1.61 11.81 -13.91
C ASP A 295 2.19 12.40 -15.20
N ILE A 296 2.28 11.58 -16.26
CA ILE A 296 2.81 11.96 -17.58
C ILE A 296 1.82 11.53 -18.68
N ASN A 297 1.71 12.32 -19.75
CA ASN A 297 0.84 12.02 -20.90
C ASN A 297 -0.60 11.72 -20.49
N THR A 298 -1.16 12.53 -19.60
CA THR A 298 -2.43 12.28 -18.90
C THR A 298 -3.62 12.09 -19.86
N THR A 299 -3.68 12.84 -20.96
CA THR A 299 -4.78 12.76 -21.95
C THR A 299 -4.85 11.42 -22.69
N GLN A 300 -3.73 10.74 -22.84
CA GLN A 300 -3.65 9.47 -23.57
C GLN A 300 -3.66 8.24 -22.65
N ASN A 301 -3.43 8.47 -21.35
CA ASN A 301 -3.20 7.42 -20.37
C ASN A 301 -4.02 7.62 -19.09
N TYR A 302 -5.25 8.18 -19.21
CA TYR A 302 -6.09 8.43 -18.04
C TYR A 302 -6.49 7.11 -17.36
N GLN A 303 -6.78 7.22 -16.08
CA GLN A 303 -7.19 6.07 -15.26
C GLN A 303 -8.41 5.37 -15.87
N TRP A 304 -8.45 4.04 -15.87
CA TRP A 304 -9.43 3.14 -16.51
C TRP A 304 -9.25 2.94 -18.01
N SER A 305 -8.36 3.68 -18.68
CA SER A 305 -8.08 3.44 -20.09
C SER A 305 -7.04 2.34 -20.28
N VAL A 306 -6.98 1.78 -21.49
CA VAL A 306 -5.85 0.94 -21.91
C VAL A 306 -4.62 1.82 -22.00
N PRO A 307 -3.54 1.52 -21.26
CA PRO A 307 -2.31 2.31 -21.28
C PRO A 307 -1.67 2.36 -22.67
N LYS A 308 -1.26 3.57 -23.07
CA LYS A 308 -0.58 3.86 -24.35
C LYS A 308 0.84 4.42 -24.15
N MET A 309 1.39 4.31 -22.93
CA MET A 309 2.73 4.76 -22.62
C MET A 309 3.77 3.96 -23.41
N ASN A 310 4.79 4.61 -23.93
CA ASN A 310 5.92 3.92 -24.57
C ASN A 310 6.64 3.04 -23.55
N CYS A 311 6.86 1.78 -23.89
CA CYS A 311 7.39 0.79 -22.95
C CYS A 311 8.86 1.01 -22.59
N ASP A 312 9.66 1.64 -23.46
CA ASP A 312 11.04 1.96 -23.11
C ASP A 312 11.08 3.12 -22.09
N VAL A 313 10.15 4.09 -22.20
CA VAL A 313 9.95 5.11 -21.16
C VAL A 313 9.58 4.46 -19.82
N VAL A 314 8.65 3.50 -19.83
CA VAL A 314 8.26 2.77 -18.60
C VAL A 314 9.45 2.05 -17.99
N ARG A 315 10.26 1.35 -18.79
CA ARG A 315 11.46 0.62 -18.31
C ARG A 315 12.52 1.56 -17.75
N ILE A 316 12.71 2.73 -18.37
CA ILE A 316 13.61 3.77 -17.84
C ILE A 316 13.11 4.23 -16.47
N PHE A 317 11.83 4.53 -16.30
CA PHE A 317 11.30 4.91 -15.00
C PHE A 317 11.46 3.79 -13.96
N ARG A 318 11.20 2.53 -14.32
CA ARG A 318 11.46 1.38 -13.41
C ARG A 318 12.94 1.28 -13.02
N LYS A 319 13.86 1.51 -13.94
CA LYS A 319 15.30 1.56 -13.68
C LYS A 319 15.67 2.64 -12.67
N TRP A 320 14.97 3.78 -12.72
CA TRP A 320 15.17 4.90 -11.81
C TRP A 320 14.30 4.83 -10.53
N GLY A 321 13.73 3.68 -10.23
CA GLY A 321 13.06 3.42 -8.97
C GLY A 321 11.58 3.80 -8.94
N PHE A 322 10.87 3.74 -10.06
CA PHE A 322 9.44 3.99 -10.13
C PHE A 322 8.64 2.72 -10.42
N ALA A 323 7.53 2.55 -9.74
CA ALA A 323 6.45 1.65 -10.12
C ALA A 323 5.53 2.37 -11.13
N TRP A 324 5.03 1.65 -12.13
CA TRP A 324 4.15 2.21 -13.14
C TRP A 324 2.69 1.78 -12.96
N GLY A 325 1.78 2.74 -12.95
CA GLY A 325 0.34 2.50 -12.75
C GLY A 325 -0.38 1.82 -13.89
N GLY A 326 0.24 1.66 -15.07
CA GLY A 326 -0.37 0.98 -16.20
C GLY A 326 -0.77 -0.48 -15.91
N ASN A 327 -0.10 -1.13 -14.95
CA ASN A 327 -0.42 -2.47 -14.48
C ASN A 327 -1.24 -2.47 -13.17
N PHE A 328 -1.67 -1.32 -12.67
CA PHE A 328 -2.57 -1.25 -11.51
C PHE A 328 -3.98 -1.75 -11.87
N TRP A 329 -4.80 -1.90 -10.86
CA TRP A 329 -6.22 -2.18 -11.02
C TRP A 329 -7.05 -1.11 -10.26
N PRO A 330 -7.73 -0.24 -10.99
CA PRO A 330 -7.74 -0.06 -12.45
C PRO A 330 -6.39 0.41 -13.00
N ALA A 331 -6.15 0.16 -14.29
CA ALA A 331 -4.97 0.69 -14.95
C ALA A 331 -4.95 2.23 -14.88
N ASP A 332 -3.79 2.80 -14.59
CA ASP A 332 -3.54 4.24 -14.51
C ASP A 332 -2.22 4.55 -15.25
N GLY A 333 -2.30 4.56 -16.57
CA GLY A 333 -1.12 4.56 -17.44
C GLY A 333 -0.27 5.83 -17.37
N MET A 334 -0.83 6.96 -16.87
CA MET A 334 -0.08 8.20 -16.66
C MET A 334 0.77 8.18 -15.40
N HIS A 335 0.42 7.31 -14.42
CA HIS A 335 0.92 7.35 -13.05
C HIS A 335 2.24 6.59 -12.87
N PHE A 336 3.25 7.27 -12.35
CA PHE A 336 4.51 6.70 -11.89
C PHE A 336 4.71 7.02 -10.41
N GLU A 337 4.95 6.03 -9.57
CA GLU A 337 5.13 6.20 -8.14
C GLU A 337 6.56 5.83 -7.73
N TYR A 338 7.28 6.77 -7.09
CA TYR A 338 8.66 6.53 -6.65
C TYR A 338 8.72 5.57 -5.47
N VAL A 339 9.38 4.45 -5.65
CA VAL A 339 9.61 3.40 -4.65
C VAL A 339 11.07 3.34 -4.19
N GLY A 340 12.00 3.86 -4.99
CA GLY A 340 13.41 4.01 -4.65
C GLY A 340 14.29 2.79 -4.92
N GLU A 341 13.77 1.77 -5.59
CA GLU A 341 14.48 0.54 -5.92
C GLU A 341 14.45 0.32 -7.43
N ARG A 342 15.56 -0.14 -7.98
CA ARG A 342 15.63 -0.51 -9.39
C ARG A 342 14.76 -1.73 -9.68
N ARG A 343 13.88 -1.64 -10.67
CA ARG A 343 12.87 -2.66 -10.99
C ARG A 343 12.78 -3.07 -12.45
N ASP A 344 13.64 -2.53 -13.31
CA ASP A 344 13.69 -2.89 -14.73
C ASP A 344 14.24 -4.31 -14.98
N ASN A 345 14.91 -4.89 -13.98
CA ASN A 345 15.47 -6.23 -13.98
C ASN A 345 14.56 -7.30 -13.36
N ILE A 346 13.41 -6.92 -12.82
CA ILE A 346 12.47 -7.87 -12.23
C ILE A 346 11.66 -8.53 -13.34
N GLY A 347 11.77 -9.85 -13.45
CA GLY A 347 10.95 -10.66 -14.36
C GLY A 347 9.55 -10.87 -13.75
N TYR A 348 8.53 -10.41 -14.45
CA TYR A 348 7.13 -10.51 -14.00
C TYR A 348 6.19 -10.53 -15.21
N PRO A 349 5.11 -11.31 -15.21
CA PRO A 349 4.13 -11.36 -16.29
C PRO A 349 3.24 -10.11 -16.30
N SER A 350 3.87 -8.94 -16.54
CA SER A 350 3.14 -7.67 -16.67
C SER A 350 2.25 -7.70 -17.90
N LYS A 351 0.98 -7.33 -17.73
CA LYS A 351 0.03 -7.23 -18.84
C LYS A 351 0.47 -6.21 -19.89
N TYR A 352 1.03 -5.08 -19.40
CA TYR A 352 1.53 -4.01 -20.25
C TYR A 352 3.00 -3.76 -19.94
N CYS A 353 3.77 -3.43 -20.97
CA CYS A 353 5.20 -3.10 -20.85
C CYS A 353 6.00 -4.10 -19.98
N PRO A 354 6.05 -5.40 -20.32
CA PRO A 354 6.85 -6.36 -19.59
C PRO A 354 8.33 -5.99 -19.63
N ASN A 355 9.07 -6.34 -18.60
CA ASN A 355 10.53 -6.25 -18.65
C ASN A 355 11.12 -7.28 -19.62
N LYS A 356 12.29 -6.99 -20.19
CA LYS A 356 12.96 -7.88 -21.17
C LYS A 356 13.62 -9.10 -20.54
N VAL A 357 13.70 -9.18 -19.23
CA VAL A 357 14.23 -10.34 -18.51
C VAL A 357 13.18 -11.46 -18.49
N PRO A 358 13.58 -12.72 -18.62
CA PRO A 358 12.67 -13.85 -18.52
C PRO A 358 11.94 -13.82 -17.17
N VAL A 359 10.64 -14.08 -17.21
CA VAL A 359 9.88 -14.28 -15.99
C VAL A 359 10.31 -15.61 -15.38
N PRO A 360 10.75 -15.65 -14.11
CA PRO A 360 11.01 -16.92 -13.46
C PRO A 360 9.73 -17.77 -13.48
N THR A 361 9.85 -19.01 -13.97
CA THR A 361 8.75 -19.95 -13.90
C THR A 361 8.56 -20.29 -12.43
N THR A 362 7.56 -19.69 -11.80
CA THR A 362 7.21 -20.00 -10.42
C THR A 362 6.56 -21.37 -10.41
N THR A 363 7.36 -22.41 -10.15
CA THR A 363 6.82 -23.70 -9.75
C THR A 363 6.11 -23.48 -8.42
N LEU A 364 4.80 -23.68 -8.39
CA LEU A 364 4.04 -23.63 -7.16
C LEU A 364 4.69 -24.59 -6.16
N PRO A 365 5.07 -24.13 -4.96
CA PRO A 365 5.63 -25.02 -3.97
C PRO A 365 4.60 -26.08 -3.64
N THR A 366 5.03 -27.34 -3.71
CA THR A 366 4.23 -28.48 -3.22
C THR A 366 4.41 -28.50 -1.72
N PHE A 367 3.40 -28.06 -0.98
CA PHE A 367 3.46 -28.10 0.48
C PHE A 367 3.13 -29.49 1.00
N ALA A 368 4.05 -30.09 1.70
CA ALA A 368 3.73 -31.21 2.58
C ALA A 368 2.93 -30.66 3.79
N PRO A 369 1.90 -31.36 4.27
CA PRO A 369 1.20 -30.97 5.48
C PRO A 369 2.22 -30.84 6.63
N GLY A 370 2.29 -29.66 7.25
CA GLY A 370 3.20 -29.38 8.38
C GLY A 370 4.59 -28.82 8.03
N ALA A 371 4.87 -28.47 6.76
CA ALA A 371 6.15 -27.88 6.41
C ALA A 371 6.28 -26.42 6.90
N THR A 372 7.31 -26.16 7.70
CA THR A 372 7.72 -24.81 8.12
C THR A 372 8.64 -24.23 7.05
N LEU A 373 8.29 -23.08 6.48
CA LEU A 373 9.15 -22.39 5.52
C LEU A 373 10.22 -21.57 6.26
N THR A 374 11.47 -21.93 6.06
CA THR A 374 12.62 -21.11 6.48
C THR A 374 13.01 -20.20 5.34
N THR A 375 12.79 -18.91 5.47
CA THR A 375 13.31 -17.92 4.51
C THR A 375 14.71 -17.48 4.92
N THR A 376 15.70 -17.80 4.11
CA THR A 376 17.06 -17.28 4.28
C THR A 376 17.18 -15.97 3.50
N THR A 377 17.25 -14.85 4.19
CA THR A 377 17.55 -13.54 3.58
C THR A 377 19.06 -13.37 3.55
N THR A 378 19.66 -13.46 2.37
CA THR A 378 21.09 -13.12 2.17
C THR A 378 21.19 -11.62 1.99
N SER A 379 21.57 -10.89 3.02
CA SER A 379 22.07 -9.52 2.87
C SER A 379 23.58 -9.59 2.62
N SER A 380 24.03 -9.01 1.53
CA SER A 380 25.44 -8.84 1.23
C SER A 380 26.05 -7.82 2.20
N SER A 381 26.58 -8.29 3.27
CA SER A 381 27.66 -7.86 4.15
C SER A 381 27.36 -8.29 5.61
N SER A 382 28.19 -9.20 6.09
CA SER A 382 28.19 -9.83 7.42
C SER A 382 27.06 -10.85 7.69
N SER A 383 27.46 -12.12 7.72
CA SER A 383 26.65 -13.27 8.06
C SER A 383 26.17 -13.24 9.53
N THR A 384 24.91 -12.89 9.72
CA THR A 384 24.21 -13.23 10.96
C THR A 384 22.98 -14.04 10.57
N THR A 385 22.98 -15.32 10.85
CA THR A 385 21.84 -16.20 10.62
C THR A 385 20.82 -15.93 11.71
N THR A 386 19.76 -15.21 11.40
CA THR A 386 18.62 -15.06 12.29
C THR A 386 17.53 -15.99 11.80
N THR A 387 17.26 -17.06 12.54
CA THR A 387 16.14 -17.97 12.28
C THR A 387 14.85 -17.29 12.73
N THR A 388 14.09 -16.77 11.78
CA THR A 388 12.75 -16.24 12.08
C THR A 388 11.72 -17.27 11.68
N THR A 389 11.02 -17.84 12.66
CA THR A 389 9.88 -18.71 12.43
C THR A 389 8.74 -17.85 11.89
N VAL A 390 8.40 -18.01 10.61
CA VAL A 390 7.29 -17.27 9.97
C VAL A 390 6.02 -18.07 10.16
N ALA A 391 4.97 -17.40 10.62
CA ALA A 391 3.61 -17.89 10.76
C ALA A 391 3.05 -18.42 9.42
N PRO A 392 2.00 -19.26 9.47
CA PRO A 392 1.43 -19.93 8.30
C PRO A 392 1.06 -18.97 7.19
N ILE A 393 1.29 -19.40 5.97
CA ILE A 393 1.16 -18.66 4.72
C ILE A 393 -0.28 -18.18 4.53
N THR A 394 -0.46 -16.87 4.36
CA THR A 394 -1.73 -16.26 4.00
C THR A 394 -1.78 -15.93 2.52
N SER A 395 -2.89 -16.24 1.87
CA SER A 395 -3.20 -15.85 0.49
C SER A 395 -4.28 -14.77 0.52
N THR A 396 -4.10 -13.65 -0.19
CA THR A 396 -5.08 -12.56 -0.28
C THR A 396 -5.74 -12.51 -1.64
N MET A 397 -7.04 -12.31 -1.68
CA MET A 397 -7.86 -12.16 -2.88
C MET A 397 -8.38 -10.73 -3.03
#